data_29dba29224355816e63e53ef3781a050
#
_entry.id   29dba29224355816e63e53ef3781a050
#
_cell.length_a   1.000
_cell.length_b   1.000
_cell.length_c   1.000
_cell.angle_alpha   90.00
_cell.angle_beta   90.00
_cell.angle_gamma   90.00
#
_symmetry.space_group_name_H-M   'P 1'
#
loop_
_entity.id
_entity.type
_entity.pdbx_description
1 polymer ?
#
loop_
_entity_poly.entity_id
_entity_poly.type
_entity_poly.pdbx_seq_one_letter_code
_entity_poly.pdbx_strand_id
1 'polypeptide(L)'
;MKKTWITAVLCLSVLTTMTGTFVKADDTVQEESILEKYEHQHREVGEAVYREAASAFSGGDGSESAPYEISSAEELQYLANLLAEDALSDYRGKHYILTADISLNDVSGYENWGEERPAYDWKPIGTKAAFTGVFDGNGHVISGLYLNR
;
A
#
# COMPACT_ATOMS: atom_id res chain seq x y z
N MET A 1 9.75 -15.97 -20.28
CA MET A 1 9.38 -15.32 -21.55
C MET A 1 7.95 -15.59 -22.06
N LYS A 2 6.98 -16.02 -21.23
CA LYS A 2 5.59 -16.29 -21.65
C LYS A 2 4.53 -15.38 -21.00
N LYS A 3 4.92 -14.47 -20.09
CA LYS A 3 3.97 -13.58 -19.38
C LYS A 3 3.73 -12.23 -20.08
N THR A 4 4.62 -11.79 -20.95
CA THR A 4 4.54 -10.48 -21.62
C THR A 4 3.50 -10.44 -22.76
N TRP A 5 3.15 -11.58 -23.33
CA TRP A 5 2.22 -11.64 -24.46
C TRP A 5 0.74 -11.57 -24.08
N ILE A 6 0.39 -11.96 -22.87
CA ILE A 6 -1.02 -12.00 -22.42
C ILE A 6 -1.54 -10.60 -22.12
N THR A 7 -0.68 -9.72 -21.58
CA THR A 7 -1.06 -8.33 -21.25
C THR A 7 -1.24 -7.46 -22.50
N ALA A 8 -0.41 -7.68 -23.54
CA ALA A 8 -0.52 -6.96 -24.80
C ALA A 8 -1.80 -7.32 -25.58
N VAL A 9 -2.22 -8.58 -25.53
CA VAL A 9 -3.42 -9.06 -26.25
C VAL A 9 -4.71 -8.54 -25.59
N LEU A 10 -4.74 -8.36 -24.25
CA LEU A 10 -5.93 -7.83 -23.58
C LEU A 10 -6.12 -6.31 -23.81
N CYS A 11 -5.05 -5.54 -23.96
CA CYS A 11 -5.15 -4.11 -24.32
C CYS A 11 -5.64 -3.92 -25.76
N LEU A 12 -5.25 -4.81 -26.69
CA LEU A 12 -5.67 -4.71 -28.10
C LEU A 12 -7.18 -4.98 -28.28
N SER A 13 -7.77 -5.82 -27.45
CA SER A 13 -9.20 -6.18 -27.57
C SER A 13 -10.15 -5.09 -27.06
N VAL A 14 -9.69 -4.19 -26.21
CA VAL A 14 -10.50 -3.07 -25.69
C VAL A 14 -10.50 -1.87 -26.66
N LEU A 15 -9.44 -1.69 -27.43
CA LEU A 15 -9.34 -0.58 -28.40
C LEU A 15 -10.10 -0.84 -29.71
N THR A 16 -10.33 -2.10 -30.08
CA THR A 16 -11.01 -2.46 -31.35
C THR A 16 -12.54 -2.31 -31.31
N THR A 17 -13.14 -2.09 -30.13
CA THR A 17 -14.60 -1.92 -30.02
C THR A 17 -15.08 -0.47 -30.11
N MET A 18 -14.19 0.52 -30.11
CA MET A 18 -14.59 1.95 -30.05
C MET A 18 -14.49 2.74 -31.37
N THR A 19 -13.82 2.29 -32.42
CA THR A 19 -13.83 3.01 -33.69
C THR A 19 -13.65 2.07 -34.88
N GLY A 20 -14.66 1.98 -35.71
CA GLY A 20 -14.66 1.23 -36.98
C GLY A 20 -13.89 1.95 -38.09
N THR A 21 -12.61 2.22 -37.91
CA THR A 21 -11.72 2.73 -38.96
C THR A 21 -10.45 1.90 -39.04
N PHE A 22 -10.22 1.34 -40.20
CA PHE A 22 -8.98 0.65 -40.57
C PHE A 22 -7.82 1.66 -40.50
N VAL A 23 -6.90 1.45 -39.55
CA VAL A 23 -5.70 2.27 -39.39
C VAL A 23 -4.56 1.65 -40.20
N LYS A 24 -3.91 2.47 -41.04
CA LYS A 24 -2.76 2.09 -41.87
C LYS A 24 -1.53 1.82 -40.99
N ALA A 25 -0.63 0.98 -41.47
CA ALA A 25 0.60 0.49 -40.84
C ALA A 25 1.64 1.56 -40.36
N ASP A 26 1.25 2.81 -40.25
CA ASP A 26 2.10 3.91 -39.75
C ASP A 26 1.84 4.23 -38.26
N ASP A 27 0.86 3.58 -37.63
CA ASP A 27 0.47 3.82 -36.23
C ASP A 27 1.24 2.98 -35.20
N THR A 28 2.06 2.01 -35.64
CA THR A 28 2.83 1.14 -34.72
C THR A 28 3.87 1.91 -33.92
N VAL A 29 4.41 3.00 -34.49
CA VAL A 29 5.42 3.85 -33.83
C VAL A 29 4.79 4.73 -32.74
N GLN A 30 3.51 5.06 -32.87
CA GLN A 30 2.81 5.87 -31.86
C GLN A 30 2.32 5.01 -30.68
N GLU A 31 1.93 3.76 -30.93
CA GLU A 31 1.52 2.83 -29.87
C GLU A 31 2.68 2.45 -28.94
N GLU A 32 3.87 2.20 -29.49
CA GLU A 32 5.09 1.97 -28.70
C GLU A 32 5.43 3.18 -27.82
N SER A 33 5.32 4.39 -28.36
CA SER A 33 5.62 5.61 -27.59
C SER A 33 4.60 5.90 -26.48
N ILE A 34 3.35 5.52 -26.67
CA ILE A 34 2.29 5.64 -25.67
C ILE A 34 2.51 4.60 -24.55
N LEU A 35 2.87 3.38 -24.89
CA LEU A 35 3.18 2.32 -23.93
C LEU A 35 4.42 2.67 -23.10
N GLU A 36 5.51 3.14 -23.71
CA GLU A 36 6.70 3.59 -23.00
C GLU A 36 6.39 4.77 -22.04
N LYS A 37 5.59 5.73 -22.49
CA LYS A 37 5.17 6.85 -21.66
C LYS A 37 4.28 6.39 -20.48
N TYR A 38 3.39 5.43 -20.71
CA TYR A 38 2.53 4.86 -19.69
C TYR A 38 3.33 4.07 -18.64
N GLU A 39 4.27 3.23 -19.08
CA GLU A 39 5.16 2.49 -18.19
C GLU A 39 6.08 3.41 -17.39
N HIS A 40 6.59 4.49 -18.03
CA HIS A 40 7.42 5.48 -17.34
C HIS A 40 6.63 6.22 -16.26
N GLN A 41 5.41 6.67 -16.58
CA GLN A 41 4.53 7.35 -15.63
C GLN A 41 4.17 6.46 -14.44
N HIS A 42 3.86 5.18 -14.67
CA HIS A 42 3.57 4.23 -13.60
C HIS A 42 4.79 3.92 -12.74
N ARG A 43 5.99 3.91 -13.32
CA ARG A 43 7.25 3.74 -12.59
C ARG A 43 7.53 4.95 -11.69
N GLU A 44 7.37 6.16 -12.20
CA GLU A 44 7.58 7.38 -11.41
C GLU A 44 6.60 7.50 -10.24
N VAL A 45 5.32 7.18 -10.45
CA VAL A 45 4.32 7.16 -9.39
C VAL A 45 4.67 6.09 -8.34
N GLY A 46 5.08 4.90 -8.76
CA GLY A 46 5.56 3.85 -7.88
C GLY A 46 6.75 4.30 -7.03
N GLU A 47 7.77 4.89 -7.65
CA GLU A 47 8.94 5.40 -6.93
C GLU A 47 8.61 6.55 -5.98
N ALA A 48 7.67 7.44 -6.34
CA ALA A 48 7.21 8.53 -5.47
C ALA A 48 6.50 7.98 -4.23
N VAL A 49 5.61 7.00 -4.39
CA VAL A 49 4.92 6.32 -3.29
C VAL A 49 5.90 5.61 -2.38
N TYR A 50 6.92 4.91 -2.95
CA TYR A 50 7.97 4.27 -2.15
C TYR A 50 8.79 5.27 -1.34
N ARG A 51 9.13 6.43 -1.90
CA ARG A 51 9.86 7.50 -1.19
C ARG A 51 9.01 8.12 -0.09
N GLU A 52 7.72 8.34 -0.35
CA GLU A 52 6.79 8.88 0.64
C GLU A 52 6.60 7.89 1.80
N ALA A 53 6.47 6.60 1.50
CA ALA A 53 6.37 5.56 2.51
C ALA A 53 7.66 5.43 3.34
N ALA A 54 8.82 5.46 2.70
CA ALA A 54 10.10 5.44 3.39
C ALA A 54 10.33 6.67 4.28
N SER A 55 9.68 7.80 3.97
CA SER A 55 9.73 9.00 4.80
C SER A 55 8.67 9.02 5.92
N ALA A 56 7.68 8.11 5.86
CA ALA A 56 6.58 8.04 6.83
C ALA A 56 6.86 7.09 8.00
N PHE A 57 7.90 6.27 7.90
CA PHE A 57 8.40 5.45 9.01
C PHE A 57 9.64 6.09 9.64
N SER A 58 9.88 5.81 10.91
CA SER A 58 11.05 6.34 11.65
C SER A 58 12.37 5.87 11.08
N GLY A 59 12.40 4.71 10.40
CA GLY A 59 13.61 4.15 9.79
C GLY A 59 13.35 2.87 9.01
N GLY A 60 14.44 2.30 8.49
CA GLY A 60 14.44 1.04 7.74
C GLY A 60 14.01 1.16 6.28
N ASP A 61 14.09 0.03 5.56
CA ASP A 61 13.67 -0.11 4.16
C ASP A 61 12.70 -1.29 3.95
N GLY A 62 12.29 -1.90 5.07
CA GLY A 62 11.36 -3.03 5.10
C GLY A 62 12.00 -4.37 4.70
N SER A 63 13.33 -4.45 4.60
CA SER A 63 14.04 -5.71 4.46
C SER A 63 14.15 -6.43 5.82
N GLU A 64 14.54 -7.71 5.80
CA GLU A 64 14.82 -8.48 7.03
C GLU A 64 15.93 -7.87 7.87
N SER A 65 16.97 -7.31 7.22
CA SER A 65 18.11 -6.69 7.90
C SER A 65 17.89 -5.25 8.33
N ALA A 66 16.89 -4.56 7.75
CA ALA A 66 16.52 -3.18 8.05
C ALA A 66 14.98 -3.03 8.01
N PRO A 67 14.24 -3.64 8.95
CA PRO A 67 12.78 -3.53 8.99
C PRO A 67 12.33 -2.08 9.12
N TYR A 68 11.14 -1.76 8.60
CA TYR A 68 10.52 -0.46 8.84
C TYR A 68 10.27 -0.26 10.33
N GLU A 69 10.79 0.84 10.87
CA GLU A 69 10.67 1.19 12.28
C GLU A 69 9.40 1.99 12.52
N ILE A 70 8.61 1.55 13.50
CA ILE A 70 7.34 2.16 13.90
C ILE A 70 7.45 2.60 15.35
N SER A 71 7.40 3.93 15.58
CA SER A 71 7.58 4.57 16.88
C SER A 71 6.35 5.33 17.36
N SER A 72 5.34 5.53 16.49
CA SER A 72 4.18 6.35 16.80
C SER A 72 2.85 5.76 16.31
N ALA A 73 1.74 6.29 16.84
CA ALA A 73 0.40 5.92 16.42
C ALA A 73 0.14 6.29 14.94
N GLU A 74 0.66 7.43 14.50
CA GLU A 74 0.55 7.92 13.13
C GLU A 74 1.23 6.97 12.14
N GLU A 75 2.42 6.47 12.47
CA GLU A 75 3.16 5.52 11.64
C GLU A 75 2.45 4.17 11.55
N LEU A 76 1.88 3.69 12.67
CA LEU A 76 1.10 2.45 12.68
C LEU A 76 -0.21 2.61 11.89
N GLN A 77 -0.88 3.75 11.99
CA GLN A 77 -2.07 4.08 11.18
C GLN A 77 -1.72 4.20 9.70
N TYR A 78 -0.56 4.79 9.39
CA TYR A 78 -0.05 4.88 8.04
C TYR A 78 0.13 3.47 7.44
N LEU A 79 0.79 2.55 8.17
CA LEU A 79 0.91 1.16 7.76
C LEU A 79 -0.45 0.52 7.48
N ALA A 80 -1.43 0.71 8.36
CA ALA A 80 -2.76 0.13 8.20
C ALA A 80 -3.47 0.67 6.93
N ASN A 81 -3.35 1.97 6.66
CA ASN A 81 -3.89 2.59 5.45
C ASN A 81 -3.17 2.10 4.19
N LEU A 82 -1.83 2.03 4.23
CA LEU A 82 -1.00 1.54 3.13
C LEU A 82 -1.39 0.12 2.70
N LEU A 83 -1.63 -0.76 3.68
CA LEU A 83 -2.01 -2.15 3.44
C LEU A 83 -3.50 -2.33 3.10
N ALA A 84 -4.32 -1.29 3.26
CA ALA A 84 -5.70 -1.28 2.80
C ALA A 84 -5.83 -1.00 1.31
N GLU A 85 -4.82 -0.42 0.65
CA GLU A 85 -4.83 -0.10 -0.77
C GLU A 85 -4.28 -1.28 -1.59
N ASP A 86 -5.03 -1.73 -2.63
CA ASP A 86 -4.63 -2.87 -3.47
C ASP A 86 -3.36 -2.59 -4.31
N ALA A 87 -3.14 -1.32 -4.65
CA ALA A 87 -2.00 -0.89 -5.47
C ALA A 87 -0.64 -1.04 -4.76
N LEU A 88 -0.63 -1.22 -3.43
CA LEU A 88 0.58 -1.22 -2.60
C LEU A 88 0.92 -2.64 -2.08
N SER A 89 0.74 -3.66 -2.93
CA SER A 89 0.99 -5.06 -2.59
C SER A 89 2.39 -5.35 -2.06
N ASP A 90 3.39 -4.55 -2.45
CA ASP A 90 4.79 -4.76 -2.08
C ASP A 90 5.06 -4.57 -0.58
N TYR A 91 4.23 -3.77 0.10
CA TYR A 91 4.35 -3.56 1.55
C TYR A 91 3.83 -4.74 2.38
N ARG A 92 3.03 -5.63 1.80
CA ARG A 92 2.45 -6.79 2.50
C ARG A 92 3.46 -7.84 2.93
N GLY A 93 4.57 -7.94 2.19
CA GLY A 93 5.66 -8.90 2.44
C GLY A 93 6.87 -8.32 3.16
N LYS A 94 6.80 -7.06 3.62
CA LYS A 94 7.90 -6.36 4.27
C LYS A 94 8.02 -6.72 5.75
N HIS A 95 9.16 -6.37 6.34
CA HIS A 95 9.45 -6.51 7.76
C HIS A 95 9.21 -5.17 8.47
N TYR A 96 8.57 -5.23 9.64
CA TYR A 96 8.22 -4.10 10.50
C TYR A 96 8.63 -4.40 11.92
N ILE A 97 9.08 -3.39 12.66
CA ILE A 97 9.48 -3.51 14.06
C ILE A 97 8.96 -2.32 14.86
N LEU A 98 8.41 -2.58 16.04
CA LEU A 98 8.10 -1.50 16.98
C LEU A 98 9.38 -1.04 17.68
N THR A 99 9.54 0.27 17.81
CA THR A 99 10.67 0.91 18.52
C THR A 99 10.22 1.71 19.74
N ALA A 100 8.90 1.80 19.98
CA ALA A 100 8.31 2.42 21.15
C ALA A 100 6.94 1.80 21.48
N ASP A 101 6.45 2.02 22.70
CA ASP A 101 5.06 1.75 23.06
C ASP A 101 4.13 2.72 22.33
N ILE A 102 3.02 2.21 21.79
CA ILE A 102 2.09 2.98 20.98
C ILE A 102 0.72 3.07 21.67
N SER A 103 0.21 4.29 21.85
CA SER A 103 -1.18 4.52 22.28
C SER A 103 -1.98 5.07 21.10
N LEU A 104 -2.95 4.30 20.59
CA LEU A 104 -3.83 4.70 19.49
C LEU A 104 -4.94 5.67 19.95
N ASN A 105 -5.42 5.48 21.16
CA ASN A 105 -6.41 6.35 21.80
C ASN A 105 -6.09 6.49 23.28
N ASP A 106 -6.57 7.58 23.89
CA ASP A 106 -6.55 7.75 25.35
C ASP A 106 -7.44 6.69 26.01
N VAL A 107 -6.85 5.83 26.83
CA VAL A 107 -7.55 4.74 27.51
C VAL A 107 -8.14 5.13 28.85
N SER A 108 -8.02 6.39 29.29
CA SER A 108 -8.53 6.84 30.60
C SER A 108 -10.05 6.69 30.76
N GLY A 109 -10.79 6.74 29.63
CA GLY A 109 -12.24 6.62 29.57
C GLY A 109 -12.75 5.37 28.83
N TYR A 110 -11.94 4.32 28.69
CA TYR A 110 -12.25 3.16 27.85
C TYR A 110 -13.58 2.49 28.20
N GLU A 111 -14.03 2.55 29.44
CA GLU A 111 -15.29 1.95 29.91
C GLU A 111 -16.52 2.60 29.24
N ASN A 112 -16.39 3.86 28.79
CA ASN A 112 -17.46 4.63 28.14
C ASN A 112 -17.40 4.58 26.61
N TRP A 113 -16.48 3.87 26.01
CA TRP A 113 -16.31 3.81 24.55
C TRP A 113 -17.52 3.27 23.79
N GLY A 114 -18.45 2.64 24.47
CA GLY A 114 -19.75 2.24 23.93
C GLY A 114 -20.69 3.42 23.65
N GLU A 115 -20.57 4.49 24.44
CA GLU A 115 -21.38 5.71 24.36
C GLU A 115 -20.57 6.87 23.78
N GLU A 116 -19.34 7.04 24.23
CA GLU A 116 -18.40 8.08 23.80
C GLU A 116 -17.28 7.43 23.00
N ARG A 117 -17.39 7.44 21.67
CA ARG A 117 -16.40 6.82 20.79
C ARG A 117 -15.06 7.55 20.89
N PRO A 118 -13.93 6.83 20.98
CA PRO A 118 -12.62 7.44 20.89
C PRO A 118 -12.38 8.05 19.51
N ALA A 119 -11.39 8.94 19.43
CA ALA A 119 -11.11 9.72 18.24
C ALA A 119 -10.70 8.85 17.04
N TYR A 120 -10.03 7.72 17.30
CA TYR A 120 -9.50 6.88 16.24
C TYR A 120 -10.13 5.47 16.23
N ASP A 121 -10.76 5.13 15.10
CA ASP A 121 -11.31 3.80 14.81
C ASP A 121 -10.29 3.01 13.99
N TRP A 122 -9.81 1.89 14.53
CA TRP A 122 -8.76 1.08 13.92
C TRP A 122 -9.23 0.41 12.63
N LYS A 123 -8.44 0.54 11.57
CA LYS A 123 -8.61 -0.23 10.34
C LYS A 123 -7.75 -1.48 10.39
N PRO A 124 -8.36 -2.68 10.45
CA PRO A 124 -7.57 -3.90 10.52
C PRO A 124 -6.70 -4.12 9.28
N ILE A 125 -5.47 -4.53 9.53
CA ILE A 125 -4.51 -4.95 8.50
C ILE A 125 -5.00 -6.26 7.87
N GLY A 126 -4.86 -6.40 6.54
CA GLY A 126 -5.16 -7.64 5.83
C GLY A 126 -6.63 -7.83 5.47
N THR A 127 -7.46 -6.80 5.50
CA THR A 127 -8.90 -6.88 5.16
C THR A 127 -9.15 -7.14 3.68
N LYS A 128 -8.35 -6.59 2.76
CA LYS A 128 -8.48 -6.80 1.31
C LYS A 128 -7.54 -7.88 0.78
N ALA A 129 -6.35 -7.98 1.32
CA ALA A 129 -5.39 -9.03 0.99
C ALA A 129 -4.56 -9.40 2.22
N ALA A 130 -4.13 -10.67 2.27
CA ALA A 130 -3.38 -11.19 3.40
C ALA A 130 -2.06 -10.42 3.62
N PHE A 131 -1.76 -10.09 4.86
CA PHE A 131 -0.44 -9.68 5.29
C PHE A 131 0.48 -10.92 5.30
N THR A 132 1.59 -10.86 4.57
CA THR A 132 2.55 -11.96 4.41
C THR A 132 3.94 -11.62 4.94
N GLY A 133 4.10 -10.41 5.48
CA GLY A 133 5.33 -9.90 6.06
C GLY A 133 5.56 -10.36 7.50
N VAL A 134 6.54 -9.76 8.13
CA VAL A 134 6.88 -9.96 9.53
C VAL A 134 6.60 -8.68 10.31
N PHE A 135 5.90 -8.79 11.42
CA PHE A 135 5.67 -7.69 12.36
C PHE A 135 6.25 -8.08 13.71
N ASP A 136 7.35 -7.44 14.09
CA ASP A 136 8.03 -7.68 15.36
C ASP A 136 7.61 -6.61 16.38
N GLY A 137 6.94 -7.03 17.43
CA GLY A 137 6.56 -6.15 18.55
C GLY A 137 7.73 -5.73 19.43
N ASN A 138 8.88 -6.41 19.33
CA ASN A 138 10.12 -6.06 20.02
C ASN A 138 9.94 -5.73 21.53
N GLY A 139 8.98 -6.40 22.17
CA GLY A 139 8.64 -6.17 23.59
C GLY A 139 7.81 -4.93 23.89
N HIS A 140 7.43 -4.15 22.88
CA HIS A 140 6.58 -2.97 23.03
C HIS A 140 5.08 -3.31 23.04
N VAL A 141 4.28 -2.39 23.58
CA VAL A 141 2.83 -2.54 23.77
C VAL A 141 2.09 -1.59 22.84
N ILE A 142 1.04 -2.08 22.19
CA ILE A 142 0.04 -1.27 21.50
C ILE A 142 -1.22 -1.21 22.38
N SER A 143 -1.65 -0.01 22.75
CA SER A 143 -2.82 0.25 23.59
C SER A 143 -3.86 1.12 22.89
N GLY A 144 -5.06 1.21 23.45
CA GLY A 144 -6.10 2.09 22.94
C GLY A 144 -6.69 1.67 21.60
N LEU A 145 -6.63 0.38 21.25
CA LEU A 145 -7.22 -0.14 20.03
C LEU A 145 -8.75 -0.15 20.15
N TYR A 146 -9.43 0.62 19.30
CA TYR A 146 -10.88 0.65 19.20
C TYR A 146 -11.30 0.20 17.79
N LEU A 147 -12.28 -0.70 17.74
CA LEU A 147 -12.83 -1.23 16.49
C LEU A 147 -14.35 -1.20 16.57
N ASN A 148 -14.97 -0.36 15.74
CA ASN A 148 -16.41 -0.30 15.59
C ASN A 148 -16.86 -1.11 14.36
N ARG A 149 -17.64 -2.17 14.55
CA ARG A 149 -18.22 -3.03 13.50
C ARG A 149 -19.73 -3.07 13.58
#